data_a4b1ff6f17b2f593657ef68917a01f0f
#
_entry.id   a4b1ff6f17b2f593657ef68917a01f0f
#
_cell.length_a   1.000
_cell.length_b   1.000
_cell.length_c   1.000
_cell.angle_alpha   90.00
_cell.angle_beta   90.00
_cell.angle_gamma   90.00
#
_symmetry.space_group_name_H-M   'P 1'
#
loop_
_entity.id
_entity.type
_entity.pdbx_description
1 polymer ?
#
loop_
_entity_poly.entity_id
_entity_poly.type
_entity_poly.pdbx_seq_one_letter_code
_entity_poly.pdbx_strand_id
1 'polypeptide(L)'
;METDALFDAWERAWSGRDPDAFAAVCDPEDVHYEDPLTAAPLESPEAIGAHAGRLWEGFKDARLQKTGPRLVGPDGHAAAPAKLLATHTAELYGLTPTGRFIIVHGVTVAQVRDGRLHRIRMFFDLYDAATQLGVPPRPGTMGEKALLMLRGFGFKREPKP
;
A
#
# COMPACT_ATOMS: atom_id res chain seq x y z
N MET A 1 -12.28 21.03 1.59
CA MET A 1 -12.81 19.98 0.66
C MET A 1 -13.61 19.00 1.48
N GLU A 2 -14.76 18.55 1.01
CA GLU A 2 -15.53 17.50 1.69
C GLU A 2 -14.70 16.19 1.72
N THR A 3 -14.87 15.40 2.77
CA THR A 3 -14.06 14.19 3.00
C THR A 3 -14.12 13.21 1.84
N ASP A 4 -15.29 13.00 1.24
CA ASP A 4 -15.45 12.08 0.11
C ASP A 4 -14.67 12.57 -1.12
N ALA A 5 -14.78 13.85 -1.46
CA ALA A 5 -14.05 14.47 -2.57
C ALA A 5 -12.53 14.48 -2.32
N LEU A 6 -12.10 14.60 -1.05
CA LEU A 6 -10.69 14.54 -0.67
C LEU A 6 -10.10 13.15 -0.91
N PHE A 7 -10.81 12.09 -0.50
CA PHE A 7 -10.37 10.72 -0.80
C PHE A 7 -10.44 10.36 -2.29
N ASP A 8 -11.40 10.91 -3.04
CA ASP A 8 -11.42 10.75 -4.49
C ASP A 8 -10.19 11.43 -5.14
N ALA A 9 -9.76 12.58 -4.61
CA ALA A 9 -8.54 13.25 -5.06
C ALA A 9 -7.27 12.47 -4.67
N TRP A 10 -7.24 11.87 -3.47
CA TRP A 10 -6.19 10.96 -3.02
C TRP A 10 -6.04 9.75 -3.94
N GLU A 11 -7.15 9.07 -4.28
CA GLU A 11 -7.14 7.94 -5.20
C GLU A 11 -6.70 8.33 -6.62
N ARG A 12 -7.08 9.53 -7.07
CA ARG A 12 -6.59 10.08 -8.35
C ARG A 12 -5.10 10.37 -8.31
N ALA A 13 -4.56 10.92 -7.20
CA ALA A 13 -3.13 11.17 -7.06
C ALA A 13 -2.34 9.87 -7.20
N TRP A 14 -2.75 8.79 -6.52
CA TRP A 14 -2.14 7.46 -6.65
C TRP A 14 -2.27 6.84 -8.05
N SER A 15 -3.29 7.20 -8.81
CA SER A 15 -3.57 6.63 -10.14
C SER A 15 -3.02 7.46 -11.29
N GLY A 16 -2.74 8.74 -11.05
CA GLY A 16 -2.46 9.73 -12.10
C GLY A 16 -1.00 9.81 -12.55
N ARG A 17 -0.08 9.22 -11.81
CA ARG A 17 1.38 9.27 -12.05
C ARG A 17 1.98 10.67 -12.05
N ASP A 18 1.36 11.57 -11.35
CA ASP A 18 1.86 12.89 -11.09
C ASP A 18 2.28 12.98 -9.62
N PRO A 19 3.60 12.98 -9.32
CA PRO A 19 4.08 13.05 -7.95
C PRO A 19 3.67 14.34 -7.24
N ASP A 20 3.41 15.41 -7.97
CA ASP A 20 3.02 16.70 -7.40
C ASP A 20 1.54 16.75 -7.01
N ALA A 21 0.73 15.78 -7.46
CA ALA A 21 -0.70 15.73 -7.16
C ALA A 21 -0.99 15.57 -5.65
N PHE A 22 -0.04 15.02 -4.87
CA PHE A 22 -0.20 14.87 -3.41
C PHE A 22 -0.22 16.20 -2.67
N ALA A 23 0.43 17.25 -3.19
CA ALA A 23 0.39 18.58 -2.62
C ALA A 23 -1.00 19.21 -2.57
N ALA A 24 -1.91 18.78 -3.46
CA ALA A 24 -3.28 19.27 -3.47
C ALA A 24 -4.16 18.65 -2.36
N VAL A 25 -3.79 17.50 -1.83
CA VAL A 25 -4.62 16.72 -0.90
C VAL A 25 -4.01 16.57 0.50
N CYS A 26 -2.69 16.61 0.61
CA CYS A 26 -1.99 16.51 1.89
C CYS A 26 -1.75 17.88 2.53
N ASP A 27 -1.61 17.91 3.84
CA ASP A 27 -1.13 19.11 4.53
C ASP A 27 0.34 19.34 4.18
N PRO A 28 0.72 20.56 3.76
CA PRO A 28 2.09 20.82 3.31
C PRO A 28 3.12 20.88 4.45
N GLU A 29 2.68 21.13 5.69
CA GLU A 29 3.58 21.39 6.83
C GLU A 29 3.52 20.29 7.90
N ASP A 30 2.41 19.52 7.96
CA ASP A 30 2.16 18.55 9.04
C ASP A 30 1.52 17.26 8.50
N VAL A 31 2.02 16.73 7.37
CA VAL A 31 1.59 15.42 6.88
C VAL A 31 2.48 14.32 7.46
N HIS A 32 1.87 13.20 7.83
CA HIS A 32 2.53 11.94 8.17
C HIS A 32 1.88 10.81 7.38
N TYR A 33 2.65 10.13 6.56
CA TYR A 33 2.20 8.98 5.76
C TYR A 33 3.00 7.73 6.09
N GLU A 34 2.33 6.63 6.26
CA GLU A 34 2.91 5.29 6.42
C GLU A 34 2.14 4.25 5.61
N ASP A 35 2.86 3.29 5.06
CA ASP A 35 2.33 2.06 4.49
C ASP A 35 3.27 0.87 4.76
N PRO A 36 2.91 -0.39 4.40
CA PRO A 36 3.78 -1.55 4.64
C PRO A 36 5.13 -1.52 3.92
N LEU A 37 5.37 -0.59 2.99
CA LEU A 37 6.62 -0.46 2.24
C LEU A 37 7.49 0.71 2.71
N THR A 38 6.99 1.57 3.59
CA THR A 38 7.77 2.68 4.16
C THR A 38 8.60 2.20 5.34
N ALA A 39 9.90 2.52 5.33
CA ALA A 39 10.80 2.22 6.45
C ALA A 39 10.65 3.18 7.63
N ALA A 40 10.17 4.39 7.37
CA ALA A 40 9.87 5.44 8.32
C ALA A 40 8.74 6.31 7.75
N PRO A 41 8.00 7.06 8.59
CA PRO A 41 6.98 7.98 8.13
C PRO A 41 7.52 8.98 7.09
N LEU A 42 6.72 9.26 6.08
CA LEU A 42 6.98 10.30 5.10
C LEU A 42 6.29 11.59 5.56
N GLU A 43 7.03 12.67 5.66
CA GLU A 43 6.61 13.90 6.34
C GLU A 43 6.41 15.08 5.39
N SER A 44 6.32 14.82 4.07
CA SER A 44 5.96 15.85 3.10
C SER A 44 5.21 15.27 1.91
N PRO A 45 4.39 16.07 1.20
CA PRO A 45 3.71 15.65 -0.02
C PRO A 45 4.69 15.18 -1.10
N GLU A 46 5.87 15.82 -1.21
CA GLU A 46 6.92 15.47 -2.17
C GLU A 46 7.53 14.10 -1.86
N ALA A 47 7.72 13.78 -0.58
CA ALA A 47 8.22 12.46 -0.16
C ALA A 47 7.19 11.35 -0.49
N ILE A 48 5.89 11.62 -0.32
CA ILE A 48 4.81 10.71 -0.72
C ILE A 48 4.81 10.53 -2.24
N GLY A 49 4.92 11.62 -2.99
CA GLY A 49 5.01 11.59 -4.46
C GLY A 49 6.22 10.79 -4.97
N ALA A 50 7.38 10.97 -4.35
CA ALA A 50 8.59 10.19 -4.66
C ALA A 50 8.40 8.69 -4.34
N HIS A 51 7.73 8.36 -3.24
CA HIS A 51 7.39 6.98 -2.88
C HIS A 51 6.43 6.35 -3.89
N ALA A 52 5.37 7.05 -4.26
CA ALA A 52 4.44 6.63 -5.32
C ALA A 52 5.16 6.44 -6.66
N GLY A 53 6.06 7.36 -7.01
CA GLY A 53 6.90 7.30 -8.22
C GLY A 53 7.67 5.99 -8.34
N ARG A 54 8.30 5.53 -7.25
CA ARG A 54 8.99 4.24 -7.23
C ARG A 54 8.06 3.05 -7.49
N LEU A 55 6.84 3.09 -6.97
CA LEU A 55 5.84 2.04 -7.24
C LEU A 55 5.38 2.06 -8.70
N TRP A 56 5.22 3.25 -9.29
CA TRP A 56 4.84 3.39 -10.69
C TRP A 56 5.92 2.91 -11.68
N GLU A 57 7.19 2.90 -11.29
CA GLU A 57 8.25 2.31 -12.11
C GLU A 57 7.98 0.82 -12.36
N GLY A 58 7.61 0.06 -11.33
CA GLY A 58 7.30 -1.36 -11.43
C GLY A 58 5.90 -1.66 -11.96
N PHE A 59 4.93 -0.76 -11.70
CA PHE A 59 3.50 -0.90 -11.98
C PHE A 59 2.99 0.27 -12.81
N LYS A 60 3.27 0.27 -14.11
CA LYS A 60 2.95 1.40 -14.99
C LYS A 60 1.46 1.69 -15.18
N ASP A 61 0.60 0.73 -14.91
CA ASP A 61 -0.86 0.81 -14.99
C ASP A 61 -1.54 0.86 -13.62
N ALA A 62 -0.76 1.08 -12.56
CA ALA A 62 -1.27 1.11 -11.19
C ALA A 62 -2.40 2.13 -11.03
N ARG A 63 -3.51 1.69 -10.43
CA ARG A 63 -4.64 2.56 -10.09
C ARG A 63 -5.32 2.09 -8.82
N LEU A 64 -5.73 3.04 -7.99
CA LEU A 64 -6.62 2.81 -6.87
C LEU A 64 -8.08 2.91 -7.33
N GLN A 65 -8.90 2.01 -6.81
CA GLN A 65 -10.33 1.99 -7.06
C GLN A 65 -11.09 1.84 -5.74
N LYS A 66 -12.01 2.75 -5.47
CA LYS A 66 -12.96 2.70 -4.35
C LYS A 66 -13.69 1.35 -4.33
N THR A 67 -13.79 0.73 -3.15
CA THR A 67 -14.49 -0.57 -2.99
C THR A 67 -15.67 -0.52 -2.03
N GLY A 68 -15.85 0.59 -1.30
CA GLY A 68 -16.91 0.74 -0.32
C GLY A 68 -17.17 2.19 0.04
N PRO A 69 -18.12 2.45 0.95
CA PRO A 69 -18.38 3.79 1.45
C PRO A 69 -17.17 4.32 2.23
N ARG A 70 -16.98 5.62 2.24
CA ARG A 70 -16.07 6.29 3.16
C ARG A 70 -16.71 6.28 4.54
N LEU A 71 -15.93 5.91 5.54
CA LEU A 71 -16.34 5.92 6.94
C LEU A 71 -15.75 7.17 7.59
N VAL A 72 -16.61 8.04 8.08
CA VAL A 72 -16.22 9.29 8.73
C VAL A 72 -16.59 9.20 10.20
N GLY A 73 -15.58 9.30 11.05
CA GLY A 73 -15.71 9.32 12.49
C GLY A 73 -15.67 10.75 13.07
N PRO A 74 -15.75 10.87 14.40
CA PRO A 74 -15.54 12.13 15.08
C PRO A 74 -14.10 12.65 14.89
N ASP A 75 -13.88 13.92 15.18
CA ASP A 75 -12.55 14.54 15.18
C ASP A 75 -11.79 14.45 13.85
N GLY A 76 -12.51 14.35 12.74
CA GLY A 76 -11.93 14.31 11.40
C GLY A 76 -11.30 12.96 11.00
N HIS A 77 -11.43 11.91 11.81
CA HIS A 77 -10.94 10.59 11.42
C HIS A 77 -11.83 10.00 10.33
N ALA A 78 -11.19 9.42 9.32
CA ALA A 78 -11.91 8.79 8.23
C ALA A 78 -11.15 7.56 7.70
N ALA A 79 -11.91 6.62 7.12
CA ALA A 79 -11.37 5.43 6.47
C ALA A 79 -11.98 5.26 5.07
N ALA A 80 -11.13 4.95 4.10
CA ALA A 80 -11.48 4.80 2.70
C ALA A 80 -11.04 3.41 2.18
N PRO A 81 -11.97 2.45 2.10
CA PRO A 81 -11.69 1.16 1.49
C PRO A 81 -11.44 1.30 -0.01
N ALA A 82 -10.34 0.70 -0.48
CA ALA A 82 -9.95 0.72 -1.88
C ALA A 82 -9.26 -0.59 -2.28
N LYS A 83 -9.02 -0.78 -3.56
CA LYS A 83 -8.15 -1.82 -4.09
C LYS A 83 -7.17 -1.21 -5.08
N LEU A 84 -5.94 -1.70 -5.05
CA LEU A 84 -4.94 -1.44 -6.07
C LEU A 84 -5.10 -2.50 -7.18
N LEU A 85 -5.11 -2.02 -8.43
CA LEU A 85 -5.04 -2.87 -9.62
C LEU A 85 -3.78 -2.49 -10.36
N ALA A 86 -2.93 -3.46 -10.67
CA ALA A 86 -1.64 -3.17 -11.29
C ALA A 86 -1.06 -4.40 -12.00
N THR A 87 -0.25 -4.16 -13.04
CA THR A 87 0.55 -5.20 -13.71
C THR A 87 2.03 -4.96 -13.46
N HIS A 88 2.73 -5.97 -12.96
CA HIS A 88 4.16 -5.87 -12.69
C HIS A 88 4.98 -6.02 -13.97
N THR A 89 5.43 -4.89 -14.51
CA THR A 89 6.06 -4.82 -15.85
C THR A 89 7.52 -4.39 -15.86
N ALA A 90 8.05 -3.91 -14.73
CA ALA A 90 9.46 -3.56 -14.59
C ALA A 90 9.99 -3.98 -13.22
N GLU A 91 11.31 -3.92 -13.02
CA GLU A 91 11.93 -4.26 -11.75
C GLU A 91 11.41 -3.36 -10.62
N LEU A 92 11.13 -3.95 -9.46
CA LEU A 92 10.75 -3.24 -8.26
C LEU A 92 11.31 -3.95 -7.02
N TYR A 93 12.06 -3.24 -6.18
CA TYR A 93 12.68 -3.75 -4.95
C TYR A 93 13.49 -5.05 -5.17
N GLY A 94 14.20 -5.15 -6.29
CA GLY A 94 14.99 -6.33 -6.66
C GLY A 94 14.17 -7.50 -7.22
N LEU A 95 12.85 -7.34 -7.37
CA LEU A 95 11.99 -8.32 -8.01
C LEU A 95 11.96 -8.04 -9.52
N THR A 96 12.43 -9.02 -10.31
CA THR A 96 12.34 -8.96 -11.77
C THR A 96 10.88 -8.96 -12.26
N PRO A 97 10.58 -8.33 -13.40
CA PRO A 97 9.21 -8.26 -13.93
C PRO A 97 8.56 -9.65 -14.05
N THR A 98 7.39 -9.81 -13.45
CA THR A 98 6.65 -11.07 -13.49
C THR A 98 5.58 -11.11 -14.59
N GLY A 99 5.20 -9.95 -15.14
CA GLY A 99 4.09 -9.80 -16.07
C GLY A 99 2.72 -10.06 -15.46
N ARG A 100 2.64 -10.26 -14.15
CA ARG A 100 1.40 -10.62 -13.46
C ARG A 100 0.55 -9.41 -13.15
N PHE A 101 -0.75 -9.55 -13.37
CA PHE A 101 -1.75 -8.61 -12.87
C PHE A 101 -2.11 -8.98 -11.43
N ILE A 102 -2.17 -7.97 -10.56
CA ILE A 102 -2.51 -8.13 -9.14
C ILE A 102 -3.71 -7.26 -8.76
N ILE A 103 -4.47 -7.74 -7.79
CA ILE A 103 -5.56 -7.01 -7.14
C ILE A 103 -5.29 -7.06 -5.64
N VAL A 104 -4.97 -5.91 -5.04
CA VAL A 104 -4.63 -5.83 -3.63
C VAL A 104 -5.64 -4.95 -2.91
N HIS A 105 -6.40 -5.55 -2.01
CA HIS A 105 -7.35 -4.84 -1.18
C HIS A 105 -6.65 -4.11 -0.03
N GLY A 106 -7.15 -2.93 0.30
CA GLY A 106 -6.61 -2.14 1.39
C GLY A 106 -7.58 -1.09 1.90
N VAL A 107 -7.11 -0.34 2.87
CA VAL A 107 -7.84 0.78 3.44
C VAL A 107 -6.87 1.91 3.77
N THR A 108 -7.21 3.12 3.36
CA THR A 108 -6.53 4.32 3.83
C THR A 108 -7.29 4.85 5.04
N VAL A 109 -6.61 4.96 6.17
CA VAL A 109 -7.11 5.64 7.37
C VAL A 109 -6.39 6.97 7.48
N ALA A 110 -7.12 8.06 7.69
CA ALA A 110 -6.52 9.37 7.80
C ALA A 110 -7.27 10.26 8.79
N GLN A 111 -6.57 11.25 9.33
CA GLN A 111 -7.16 12.41 9.97
C GLN A 111 -7.28 13.52 8.93
N VAL A 112 -8.50 14.03 8.78
CA VAL A 112 -8.81 15.18 7.92
C VAL A 112 -8.93 16.42 8.78
N ARG A 113 -8.17 17.45 8.46
CA ARG A 113 -8.21 18.76 9.12
C ARG A 113 -8.10 19.84 8.03
N ASP A 114 -8.92 20.87 8.12
CA ASP A 114 -8.96 21.98 7.16
C ASP A 114 -9.04 21.56 5.68
N GLY A 115 -9.77 20.44 5.42
CA GLY A 115 -9.95 19.90 4.07
C GLY A 115 -8.69 19.27 3.46
N ARG A 116 -7.73 18.84 4.29
CA ARG A 116 -6.49 18.16 3.92
C ARG A 116 -6.23 16.93 4.76
N LEU A 117 -5.43 16.00 4.22
CA LEU A 117 -5.00 14.78 4.90
C LEU A 117 -3.75 15.05 5.73
N HIS A 118 -3.77 14.63 6.99
CA HIS A 118 -2.66 14.79 7.93
C HIS A 118 -2.01 13.48 8.32
N ARG A 119 -2.63 12.71 9.19
CA ARG A 119 -2.12 11.42 9.67
C ARG A 119 -2.68 10.32 8.80
N ILE A 120 -1.91 9.88 7.81
CA ILE A 120 -2.35 8.95 6.79
C ILE A 120 -1.66 7.63 7.01
N ARG A 121 -2.44 6.56 7.12
CA ARG A 121 -1.91 5.19 7.14
C ARG A 121 -2.67 4.34 6.13
N MET A 122 -1.94 3.80 5.17
CA MET A 122 -2.50 2.86 4.21
C MET A 122 -2.16 1.44 4.66
N PHE A 123 -3.18 0.63 4.82
CA PHE A 123 -3.06 -0.80 5.10
C PHE A 123 -3.41 -1.58 3.85
N PHE A 124 -2.56 -2.52 3.48
CA PHE A 124 -2.87 -3.49 2.43
C PHE A 124 -2.16 -4.82 2.73
N ASP A 125 -2.69 -5.90 2.15
CA ASP A 125 -2.14 -7.23 2.35
C ASP A 125 -0.90 -7.42 1.47
N LEU A 126 0.28 -7.13 2.06
CA LEU A 126 1.57 -7.29 1.39
C LEU A 126 1.88 -8.76 1.09
N TYR A 127 1.43 -9.69 1.96
CA TYR A 127 1.64 -11.12 1.72
C TYR A 127 0.81 -11.61 0.54
N ASP A 128 -0.45 -11.20 0.44
CA ASP A 128 -1.29 -11.52 -0.71
C ASP A 128 -0.72 -10.93 -2.00
N ALA A 129 -0.31 -9.65 -1.98
CA ALA A 129 0.36 -9.01 -3.11
C ALA A 129 1.60 -9.80 -3.57
N ALA A 130 2.47 -10.17 -2.64
CA ALA A 130 3.67 -10.96 -2.93
C ALA A 130 3.33 -12.36 -3.48
N THR A 131 2.27 -13.00 -2.96
CA THR A 131 1.80 -14.30 -3.44
C THR A 131 1.25 -14.22 -4.87
N GLN A 132 0.49 -13.17 -5.18
CA GLN A 132 0.00 -12.92 -6.54
C GLN A 132 1.16 -12.68 -7.52
N LEU A 133 2.22 -12.01 -7.08
CA LEU A 133 3.46 -11.82 -7.85
C LEU A 133 4.29 -13.11 -7.99
N GLY A 134 4.00 -14.15 -7.18
CA GLY A 134 4.71 -15.43 -7.19
C GLY A 134 6.01 -15.41 -6.39
N VAL A 135 6.18 -14.45 -5.49
CA VAL A 135 7.39 -14.35 -4.64
C VAL A 135 7.41 -15.44 -3.56
N PRO A 136 6.38 -15.61 -2.71
CA PRO A 136 6.27 -16.77 -1.84
C PRO A 136 5.52 -17.90 -2.52
N PRO A 137 5.74 -19.14 -2.11
CA PRO A 137 4.91 -20.26 -2.51
C PRO A 137 3.45 -20.07 -2.08
N ARG A 138 2.51 -20.55 -2.87
CA ARG A 138 1.09 -20.47 -2.52
C ARG A 138 0.79 -21.25 -1.24
N PRO A 139 -0.10 -20.74 -0.36
CA PRO A 139 -0.54 -21.44 0.84
C PRO A 139 -1.03 -22.87 0.54
N GLY A 140 -0.67 -23.82 1.41
CA GLY A 140 -1.03 -25.23 1.28
C GLY A 140 -0.17 -26.04 0.29
N THR A 141 0.77 -25.43 -0.41
CA THR A 141 1.64 -26.12 -1.37
C THR A 141 2.86 -26.76 -0.70
N MET A 142 3.50 -27.71 -1.40
CA MET A 142 4.78 -28.28 -0.96
C MET A 142 5.88 -27.22 -0.85
N GLY A 143 5.84 -26.18 -1.68
CA GLY A 143 6.78 -25.08 -1.61
C GLY A 143 6.65 -24.26 -0.30
N GLU A 144 5.44 -24.00 0.15
CA GLU A 144 5.22 -23.36 1.44
C GLU A 144 5.74 -24.21 2.60
N LYS A 145 5.44 -25.53 2.59
CA LYS A 145 5.94 -26.45 3.60
C LYS A 145 7.47 -26.47 3.64
N ALA A 146 8.13 -26.47 2.49
CA ALA A 146 9.57 -26.39 2.39
C ALA A 146 10.11 -25.05 2.95
N LEU A 147 9.46 -23.93 2.62
CA LEU A 147 9.83 -22.61 3.14
C LEU A 147 9.70 -22.53 4.67
N LEU A 148 8.60 -23.05 5.22
CA LEU A 148 8.38 -23.10 6.66
C LEU A 148 9.40 -24.00 7.37
N MET A 149 9.77 -25.13 6.76
CA MET A 149 10.83 -26.01 7.28
C MET A 149 12.19 -25.30 7.31
N LEU A 150 12.55 -24.58 6.24
CA LEU A 150 13.82 -23.84 6.17
C LEU A 150 13.90 -22.72 7.22
N ARG A 151 12.78 -22.13 7.60
CA ARG A 151 12.68 -21.11 8.66
C ARG A 151 12.60 -21.68 10.08
N GLY A 152 12.65 -23.01 10.24
CA GLY A 152 12.57 -23.67 11.54
C GLY A 152 11.16 -23.73 12.15
N PHE A 153 10.13 -23.33 11.39
CA PHE A 153 8.73 -23.51 11.77
C PHE A 153 8.32 -24.96 11.47
N GLY A 154 8.54 -25.87 12.38
CA GLY A 154 8.17 -27.28 12.21
C GLY A 154 9.17 -28.28 12.81
N PHE A 155 10.31 -27.83 13.21
CA PHE A 155 11.22 -28.63 14.03
C PHE A 155 10.98 -28.32 15.52
N LYS A 156 10.26 -29.20 16.22
CA LYS A 156 10.39 -29.28 17.67
C LYS A 156 11.84 -29.68 17.93
N ARG A 157 12.67 -28.75 18.40
CA ARG A 157 13.90 -29.13 19.09
C ARG A 157 13.46 -29.78 20.40
N GLU A 158 13.59 -31.09 20.50
CA GLU A 158 13.57 -31.74 21.81
C GLU A 158 14.73 -31.16 22.64
N PRO A 159 14.46 -30.71 23.87
CA PRO A 159 15.56 -30.34 24.77
C PRO A 159 16.44 -31.56 24.98
N LYS A 160 17.73 -31.42 24.69
CA LYS A 160 18.72 -32.45 25.08
C LYS A 160 18.73 -32.57 26.62
N PRO A 161 18.79 -33.82 27.15
CA PRO A 161 18.87 -34.08 28.58
C PRO A 161 20.13 -33.49 29.20
#